data_a5c8fd2eaca9cb2c9a7e2c9a9e9d0126
#
_entry.id   a5c8fd2eaca9cb2c9a7e2c9a9e9d0126
#
_cell.length_a   1.000
_cell.length_b   1.000
_cell.length_c   1.000
_cell.angle_alpha   90.00
_cell.angle_beta   90.00
_cell.angle_gamma   90.00
#
_symmetry.space_group_name_H-M   'P 1'
#
loop_
_entity.id
_entity.type
_entity.pdbx_description
1 polymer ?
#
loop_
_entity_poly.entity_id
_entity_poly.type
_entity_poly.pdbx_seq_one_letter_code
_entity_poly.pdbx_strand_id
1 'polypeptide(L)'
;MKLATLRNGARDGRLVVVSKDLTKCTDAARIVPTLQAALDNWAVYAPQLAALAEQVELGSVPTFRFHEHDCESPLPRAYQWADGSAY
;
A
#
# COMPACT_ATOMS: atom_id res chain seq x y z
N MET A 1 -7.02 4.69 3.11
CA MET A 1 -5.79 4.47 2.32
C MET A 1 -5.97 3.36 1.31
N LYS A 2 -5.22 3.40 0.26
CA LYS A 2 -5.28 2.37 -0.77
C LYS A 2 -3.96 1.64 -0.85
N LEU A 3 -4.02 0.32 -0.89
CA LEU A 3 -2.85 -0.55 -0.98
C LEU A 3 -2.94 -1.42 -2.22
N ALA A 4 -1.79 -1.73 -2.78
CA ALA A 4 -1.70 -2.62 -3.94
C ALA A 4 -0.46 -3.48 -3.84
N THR A 5 -0.46 -4.59 -4.53
CA THR A 5 0.70 -5.46 -4.68
C THR A 5 1.15 -5.41 -6.14
N LEU A 6 2.39 -5.00 -6.35
CA LEU A 6 2.96 -4.94 -7.69
C LEU A 6 3.71 -6.23 -8.01
N ARG A 7 3.67 -6.61 -9.28
CA ARG A 7 4.51 -7.69 -9.79
C ARG A 7 5.92 -7.15 -9.96
N ASN A 8 6.87 -7.78 -9.33
CA ASN A 8 8.26 -7.35 -9.47
C ASN A 8 9.22 -8.53 -9.59
N GLY A 9 8.68 -9.69 -9.95
CA GLY A 9 9.46 -10.91 -10.06
C GLY A 9 9.60 -11.69 -8.77
N ALA A 10 9.17 -11.14 -7.65
CA ALA A 10 9.16 -11.85 -6.37
C ALA A 10 7.87 -12.63 -6.21
N ARG A 11 7.95 -13.72 -5.44
CA ARG A 11 6.78 -14.59 -5.21
C ARG A 11 5.60 -13.84 -4.60
N ASP A 12 5.87 -13.02 -3.58
CA ASP A 12 4.82 -12.34 -2.82
C ASP A 12 4.51 -10.94 -3.34
N GLY A 13 5.20 -10.54 -4.40
CA GLY A 13 5.02 -9.21 -4.94
C GLY A 13 5.63 -8.14 -4.06
N ARG A 14 5.25 -6.89 -4.31
CA ARG A 14 5.78 -5.72 -3.63
C ARG A 14 4.62 -4.86 -3.16
N LEU A 15 4.53 -4.63 -1.87
CA LEU A 15 3.46 -3.81 -1.32
C LEU A 15 3.75 -2.33 -1.56
N VAL A 16 2.76 -1.62 -2.07
CA VAL A 16 2.83 -0.16 -2.26
C VAL A 16 1.59 0.51 -1.68
N VAL A 17 1.78 1.75 -1.23
CA VAL A 17 0.67 2.63 -0.86
C VAL A 17 0.37 3.50 -2.09
N VAL A 18 -0.89 3.54 -2.48
CA VAL A 18 -1.34 4.21 -3.71
C VAL A 18 -2.11 5.46 -3.35
N SER A 19 -1.93 6.53 -4.13
CA SER A 19 -2.68 7.77 -3.95
C SER A 19 -4.18 7.54 -4.19
N LYS A 20 -5.00 8.42 -3.64
CA LYS A 20 -6.46 8.30 -3.75
C LYS A 20 -6.94 8.30 -5.20
N ASP A 21 -6.25 9.04 -6.06
CA ASP A 21 -6.61 9.15 -7.47
C ASP A 21 -5.96 8.07 -8.34
N LEU A 22 -5.21 7.13 -7.74
CA LEU A 22 -4.56 6.01 -8.42
C LEU A 22 -3.51 6.45 -9.44
N THR A 23 -2.89 7.61 -9.26
CA THR A 23 -1.88 8.09 -10.21
C THR A 23 -0.46 7.81 -9.78
N LYS A 24 -0.21 7.72 -8.48
CA LYS A 24 1.14 7.54 -7.95
C LYS A 24 1.14 6.62 -6.74
N CYS A 25 2.29 6.08 -6.44
CA CYS A 25 2.44 5.18 -5.31
C CYS A 25 3.86 5.26 -4.74
N THR A 26 4.02 4.69 -3.56
CA THR A 26 5.33 4.57 -2.93
C THR A 26 5.49 3.20 -2.33
N ASP A 27 6.73 2.75 -2.21
CA ASP A 27 7.06 1.45 -1.66
C ASP A 27 6.76 1.42 -0.16
N ALA A 28 6.10 0.38 0.30
CA ALA A 28 5.79 0.18 1.71
C ALA A 28 6.72 -0.84 2.39
N ALA A 29 7.71 -1.36 1.68
CA ALA A 29 8.55 -2.44 2.17
C ALA A 29 9.34 -2.10 3.44
N ARG A 30 9.61 -0.82 3.68
CA ARG A 30 10.26 -0.38 4.92
C ARG A 30 9.39 -0.61 6.13
N ILE A 31 8.09 -0.58 5.96
CA ILE A 31 7.12 -0.78 7.04
C ILE A 31 6.80 -2.25 7.13
N VAL A 32 6.37 -2.84 6.02
CA VAL A 32 5.98 -4.24 5.97
C VAL A 32 6.14 -4.74 4.53
N PRO A 33 6.69 -5.92 4.32
CA PRO A 33 7.07 -6.36 2.97
C PRO A 33 5.90 -6.78 2.08
N THR A 34 4.83 -7.32 2.66
CA THR A 34 3.71 -7.86 1.87
C THR A 34 2.38 -7.47 2.47
N LEU A 35 1.33 -7.51 1.65
CA LEU A 35 -0.02 -7.26 2.12
C LEU A 35 -0.44 -8.30 3.16
N GLN A 36 -0.09 -9.56 2.95
CA GLN A 36 -0.44 -10.61 3.90
C GLN A 36 0.17 -10.33 5.28
N ALA A 37 1.43 -9.96 5.32
CA ALA A 37 2.09 -9.62 6.58
C ALA A 37 1.43 -8.41 7.25
N ALA A 38 1.00 -7.42 6.46
CA ALA A 38 0.29 -6.27 7.00
C ALA A 38 -1.05 -6.67 7.61
N LEU A 39 -1.81 -7.51 6.93
CA LEU A 39 -3.11 -7.97 7.42
C LEU A 39 -2.98 -8.85 8.66
N ASP A 40 -1.94 -9.68 8.72
CA ASP A 40 -1.69 -10.56 9.86
C ASP A 40 -1.45 -9.78 11.16
N ASN A 41 -1.02 -8.53 11.05
CA ASN A 41 -0.72 -7.70 12.21
C ASN A 41 -1.22 -6.27 11.98
N TRP A 42 -2.45 -6.16 11.55
CA TRP A 42 -3.03 -4.92 11.05
C TRP A 42 -2.96 -3.78 12.08
N ALA A 43 -3.24 -4.08 13.35
CA ALA A 43 -3.21 -3.05 14.39
C ALA A 43 -1.83 -2.39 14.53
N VAL A 44 -0.77 -3.12 14.22
CA VAL A 44 0.60 -2.58 14.26
C VAL A 44 0.91 -1.77 13.01
N TYR A 45 0.55 -2.27 11.84
CA TYR A 45 0.98 -1.68 10.57
C TYR A 45 0.04 -0.63 10.02
N ALA A 46 -1.26 -0.72 10.31
CA ALA A 46 -2.23 0.21 9.73
C ALA A 46 -1.93 1.68 10.03
N PRO A 47 -1.60 2.07 11.27
CA PRO A 47 -1.27 3.49 11.52
C PRO A 47 -0.03 3.95 10.76
N GLN A 48 0.95 3.08 10.60
CA GLN A 48 2.17 3.41 9.86
C GLN A 48 1.89 3.56 8.37
N LEU A 49 1.07 2.68 7.82
CA LEU A 49 0.67 2.76 6.41
C LEU A 49 -0.22 3.98 6.16
N ALA A 50 -1.10 4.30 7.10
CA ALA A 50 -1.93 5.50 6.98
C ALA A 50 -1.10 6.78 6.98
N ALA A 51 -0.06 6.84 7.81
CA ALA A 51 0.86 7.98 7.81
C ALA A 51 1.60 8.09 6.47
N LEU A 52 2.04 6.97 5.92
CA LEU A 52 2.69 6.96 4.62
C LEU A 52 1.73 7.39 3.51
N ALA A 53 0.46 6.99 3.60
CA ALA A 53 -0.56 7.40 2.62
C ALA A 53 -0.75 8.92 2.63
N GLU A 54 -0.75 9.54 3.80
CA GLU A 54 -0.79 11.00 3.90
C GLU A 54 0.41 11.65 3.25
N GLN A 55 1.59 11.10 3.47
CA GLN A 55 2.82 11.62 2.87
C GLN A 55 2.79 11.50 1.35
N VAL A 56 2.20 10.45 0.81
CA VAL A 56 2.00 10.32 -0.63
C VAL A 56 1.12 11.43 -1.16
N GLU A 57 0.00 11.72 -0.49
CA GLU A 57 -0.93 12.76 -0.92
C GLU A 57 -0.28 14.15 -0.85
N LEU A 58 0.54 14.38 0.16
CA LEU A 58 1.22 15.67 0.35
C LEU A 58 2.46 15.83 -0.53
N GLY A 59 2.92 14.76 -1.15
CA GLY A 59 4.13 14.79 -1.94
C GLY A 59 5.41 14.90 -1.13
N SER A 60 5.39 14.53 0.14
CA SER A 60 6.54 14.65 1.04
C SER A 60 7.48 13.45 1.01
N VAL A 61 7.16 12.42 0.23
CA VAL A 61 8.02 11.25 0.02
C VAL A 61 8.19 11.02 -1.47
N PRO A 62 9.28 10.39 -1.90
CA PRO A 62 9.44 10.00 -3.30
C PRO A 62 8.32 9.05 -3.72
N THR A 63 7.75 9.32 -4.88
CA THR A 63 6.71 8.47 -5.46
C THR A 63 7.07 8.14 -6.89
N PHE A 64 6.43 7.12 -7.43
CA PHE A 64 6.54 6.77 -8.84
C PHE A 64 5.14 6.57 -9.39
N ARG A 65 5.05 6.58 -10.72
CA ARG A 65 3.76 6.46 -11.38
C ARG A 65 3.16 5.09 -11.14
N PHE A 66 1.88 5.08 -10.77
CA PHE A 66 1.14 3.84 -10.54
C PHE A 66 0.48 3.39 -11.84
N HIS A 67 0.66 2.13 -12.20
CA HIS A 67 0.02 1.50 -13.35
C HIS A 67 -0.73 0.26 -12.90
N GLU A 68 -2.03 0.25 -13.08
CA GLU A 68 -2.87 -0.85 -12.64
C GLU A 68 -2.46 -2.20 -13.24
N HIS A 69 -1.98 -2.19 -14.49
CA HIS A 69 -1.59 -3.42 -15.14
C HIS A 69 -0.34 -4.06 -14.53
N ASP A 70 0.39 -3.33 -13.70
CA ASP A 70 1.53 -3.87 -12.97
C ASP A 70 1.12 -4.53 -11.67
N CYS A 71 -0.15 -4.45 -11.29
CA CYS A 71 -0.65 -5.04 -10.07
C CYS A 71 -0.94 -6.53 -10.22
N GLU A 72 -0.70 -7.26 -9.16
CA GLU A 72 -1.27 -8.58 -9.03
C GLU A 72 -2.76 -8.44 -8.70
N SER A 73 -3.54 -9.42 -9.08
CA SER A 73 -4.94 -9.48 -8.69
C SER A 73 -5.04 -9.80 -7.20
N PRO A 74 -5.91 -9.14 -6.45
CA PRO A 74 -6.86 -8.14 -6.90
C PRO A 74 -6.23 -6.76 -7.06
N LEU A 75 -6.96 -5.88 -7.75
CA LEU A 75 -6.57 -4.49 -7.92
C LEU A 75 -6.54 -3.76 -6.56
N PRO A 76 -6.03 -2.52 -6.52
CA PRO A 76 -5.90 -1.78 -5.27
C PRO A 76 -7.21 -1.73 -4.50
N ARG A 77 -7.11 -1.92 -3.19
CA ARG A 77 -8.26 -1.87 -2.30
C ARG A 77 -8.09 -0.74 -1.30
N ALA A 78 -9.21 -0.15 -0.91
CA ALA A 78 -9.25 0.80 0.19
C ALA A 78 -9.33 0.03 1.51
N TYR A 79 -8.54 0.46 2.48
CA TYR A 79 -8.52 -0.12 3.82
C TYR A 79 -8.77 0.96 4.86
N GLN A 80 -9.43 0.60 5.94
CA GLN A 80 -9.62 1.48 7.09
C GLN A 80 -8.68 1.01 8.18
N TRP A 81 -7.99 1.95 8.78
CA TRP A 81 -7.05 1.57 9.84
C TRP A 81 -7.65 1.77 11.23
N ALA A 82 -8.64 2.64 11.36
CA ALA A 82 -9.10 3.13 12.67
C ALA A 82 -9.73 2.05 13.54
N ASP A 83 -10.43 1.09 12.95
CA ASP A 83 -11.14 0.06 13.68
C ASP A 83 -10.51 -1.32 13.58
N GLY A 84 -9.41 -1.43 12.87
CA GLY A 84 -8.73 -2.69 12.66
C GLY A 84 -9.41 -3.62 11.67
N SER A 85 -10.48 -3.21 11.04
CA SER A 85 -11.16 -4.00 10.02
C SER A 85 -10.53 -3.72 8.67
N ALA A 86 -9.80 -4.66 8.14
CA ALA A 86 -8.95 -4.43 6.98
C ALA A 86 -9.62 -4.75 5.64
N TYR A 87 -10.86 -5.01 5.62
CA TYR A 87 -11.56 -5.49 4.42
C TYR A 87 -12.91 -4.88 4.25
#